data_5d30b3b6d8fe0333c78b095a01ca1dd2
#
_entry.id   5d30b3b6d8fe0333c78b095a01ca1dd2
#
_cell.length_a   1.000
_cell.length_b   1.000
_cell.length_c   1.000
_cell.angle_alpha   90.00
_cell.angle_beta   90.00
_cell.angle_gamma   90.00
#
_symmetry.space_group_name_H-M   'P 1'
#
loop_
_entity.id
_entity.type
_entity.pdbx_description
1 polymer ?
#
loop_
_entity_poly.entity_id
_entity_poly.type
_entity_poly.pdbx_seq_one_letter_code
_entity_poly.pdbx_strand_id
1 'polypeptide(L)'
;MPGEALTWLTYAGLGVFVGFFSGLLGIGGGAMTVPILGLVFLAFGFPPEHVMPLALGTSLAVIVPASASSAREHHRHGAVRGDIVRAVAPGIALAGLAAGAIARVTPVAFLKYFFLAFVFYVTAQILFGLKTTRERPMPGRAGLVGVGALIGGISGLVGVGGAMISLPFMAFWGVPFRSAIGTSAAI
;
A
#
# COMPACT_ATOMS: atom_id res chain seq x y z
N MET A 1 12.96 28.85 -0.14
CA MET A 1 13.10 27.39 0.03
C MET A 1 13.93 27.15 1.28
N PRO A 2 13.62 26.20 2.15
CA PRO A 2 14.50 25.83 3.24
C PRO A 2 15.85 25.40 2.66
N GLY A 3 16.96 25.62 3.40
CA GLY A 3 18.28 25.22 2.95
C GLY A 3 18.34 23.72 2.66
N GLU A 4 19.18 23.28 1.72
CA GLU A 4 19.28 21.89 1.29
C GLU A 4 19.40 20.90 2.45
N ALA A 5 20.24 21.23 3.45
CA ALA A 5 20.43 20.42 4.64
C ALA A 5 19.14 20.22 5.44
N LEU A 6 18.32 21.28 5.59
CA LEU A 6 17.05 21.20 6.30
C LEU A 6 16.04 20.32 5.54
N THR A 7 16.06 20.39 4.22
CA THR A 7 15.21 19.54 3.36
C THR A 7 15.55 18.05 3.55
N TRP A 8 16.83 17.70 3.49
CA TRP A 8 17.28 16.32 3.70
C TRP A 8 16.98 15.81 5.11
N LEU A 9 17.18 16.64 6.14
CA LEU A 9 16.84 16.29 7.52
C LEU A 9 15.33 16.06 7.70
N THR A 10 14.51 16.88 7.06
CA THR A 10 13.04 16.72 7.08
C THR A 10 12.64 15.37 6.49
N TYR A 11 13.13 15.02 5.30
CA TYR A 11 12.80 13.75 4.67
C TYR A 11 13.35 12.55 5.44
N ALA A 12 14.55 12.63 5.98
CA ALA A 12 15.12 11.58 6.83
C ALA A 12 14.29 11.37 8.11
N GLY A 13 13.95 12.47 8.81
CA GLY A 13 13.11 12.42 10.01
C GLY A 13 11.71 11.83 9.73
N LEU A 14 11.09 12.25 8.62
CA LEU A 14 9.82 11.70 8.18
C LEU A 14 9.93 10.21 7.84
N GLY A 15 11.00 9.79 7.17
CA GLY A 15 11.24 8.40 6.84
C GLY A 15 11.34 7.53 8.08
N VAL A 16 12.09 7.97 9.11
CA VAL A 16 12.19 7.28 10.40
C VAL A 16 10.83 7.22 11.11
N PHE A 17 10.14 8.34 11.20
CA PHE A 17 8.84 8.45 11.85
C PHE A 17 7.80 7.53 11.17
N VAL A 18 7.61 7.69 9.88
CA VAL A 18 6.65 6.90 9.11
C VAL A 18 7.04 5.42 9.11
N GLY A 19 8.32 5.10 8.94
CA GLY A 19 8.82 3.72 8.95
C GLY A 19 8.56 3.03 10.29
N PHE A 20 8.83 3.70 11.40
CA PHE A 20 8.60 3.17 12.75
C PHE A 20 7.11 2.91 13.01
N PHE A 21 6.26 3.93 12.82
CA PHE A 21 4.82 3.78 13.08
C PHE A 21 4.13 2.84 12.12
N SER A 22 4.50 2.87 10.86
CA SER A 22 3.97 1.95 9.85
C SER A 22 4.35 0.49 10.13
N GLY A 23 5.58 0.26 10.57
CA GLY A 23 6.04 -1.07 10.99
C GLY A 23 5.33 -1.55 12.25
N LEU A 24 5.16 -0.68 13.25
CA LEU A 24 4.47 -0.99 14.50
C LEU A 24 2.99 -1.33 14.29
N LEU A 25 2.32 -0.55 13.45
CA LEU A 25 0.88 -0.74 13.17
C LEU A 25 0.60 -1.83 12.13
N GLY A 26 1.61 -2.28 11.37
CA GLY A 26 1.45 -3.27 10.31
C GLY A 26 0.56 -2.81 9.14
N ILE A 27 0.34 -1.48 9.02
CA ILE A 27 -0.63 -0.89 8.07
C ILE A 27 -0.02 -0.76 6.64
N GLY A 28 1.30 -0.96 6.49
CA GLY A 28 2.01 -0.64 5.25
C GLY A 28 2.20 0.88 5.08
N GLY A 29 3.42 1.31 4.73
CA GLY A 29 3.83 2.72 4.81
C GLY A 29 2.95 3.74 4.09
N GLY A 30 2.30 3.37 2.98
CA GLY A 30 1.65 4.30 2.08
C GLY A 30 0.52 5.14 2.67
N ALA A 31 -0.30 4.57 3.57
CA ALA A 31 -1.41 5.31 4.15
C ALA A 31 -0.97 6.49 5.03
N MET A 32 0.21 6.40 5.64
CA MET A 32 0.80 7.51 6.40
C MET A 32 1.69 8.39 5.52
N THR A 33 2.43 7.77 4.58
CA THR A 33 3.38 8.47 3.71
C THR A 33 2.67 9.49 2.81
N VAL A 34 1.57 9.11 2.16
CA VAL A 34 0.87 9.99 1.20
C VAL A 34 0.38 11.29 1.83
N PRO A 35 -0.39 11.29 2.94
CA PRO A 35 -0.85 12.54 3.54
C PRO A 35 0.29 13.38 4.12
N ILE A 36 1.31 12.75 4.72
CA ILE A 36 2.45 13.45 5.29
C ILE A 36 3.27 14.11 4.17
N LEU A 37 3.59 13.39 3.10
CA LEU A 37 4.27 13.98 1.93
C LEU A 37 3.44 15.08 1.29
N GLY A 38 2.12 14.91 1.21
CA GLY A 38 1.23 15.94 0.71
C GLY A 38 1.34 17.26 1.50
N LEU A 39 1.38 17.19 2.82
CA LEU A 39 1.58 18.37 3.69
C LEU A 39 2.98 18.98 3.51
N VAL A 40 4.01 18.15 3.44
CA VAL A 40 5.39 18.61 3.26
C VAL A 40 5.59 19.28 1.91
N PHE A 41 5.07 18.71 0.83
CA PHE A 41 5.17 19.32 -0.50
C PHE A 41 4.43 20.66 -0.57
N LEU A 42 3.25 20.76 0.06
CA LEU A 42 2.55 22.04 0.20
C LEU A 42 3.38 23.07 0.99
N ALA A 43 3.96 22.66 2.11
CA ALA A 43 4.81 23.53 2.94
C ALA A 43 6.09 23.97 2.20
N PHE A 44 6.60 23.17 1.29
CA PHE A 44 7.75 23.51 0.45
C PHE A 44 7.38 24.31 -0.81
N GLY A 45 6.09 24.67 -0.97
CA GLY A 45 5.63 25.53 -2.05
C GLY A 45 5.44 24.83 -3.40
N PHE A 46 5.28 23.50 -3.40
CA PHE A 46 4.94 22.80 -4.63
C PHE A 46 3.52 23.20 -5.10
N PRO A 47 3.31 23.34 -6.43
CA PRO A 47 2.00 23.63 -6.98
C PRO A 47 0.96 22.58 -6.55
N PRO A 48 -0.22 22.99 -6.05
CA PRO A 48 -1.22 22.06 -5.50
C PRO A 48 -1.65 20.95 -6.47
N GLU A 49 -1.63 21.23 -7.77
CA GLU A 49 -1.95 20.26 -8.84
C GLU A 49 -0.94 19.12 -8.95
N HIS A 50 0.29 19.31 -8.50
CA HIS A 50 1.35 18.29 -8.54
C HIS A 50 1.54 17.56 -7.21
N VAL A 51 1.04 18.09 -6.11
CA VAL A 51 1.26 17.54 -4.77
C VAL A 51 0.75 16.11 -4.64
N MET A 52 -0.48 15.83 -5.06
CA MET A 52 -1.07 14.50 -4.91
C MET A 52 -0.37 13.45 -5.80
N PRO A 53 -0.15 13.68 -7.11
CA PRO A 53 0.60 12.75 -7.94
C PRO A 53 2.02 12.49 -7.44
N LEU A 54 2.73 13.51 -6.96
CA LEU A 54 4.07 13.38 -6.40
C LEU A 54 4.06 12.57 -5.10
N ALA A 55 3.11 12.83 -4.20
CA ALA A 55 2.97 12.08 -2.95
C ALA A 55 2.68 10.60 -3.20
N LEU A 56 1.77 10.29 -4.13
CA LEU A 56 1.47 8.92 -4.53
C LEU A 56 2.68 8.21 -5.14
N GLY A 57 3.35 8.85 -6.10
CA GLY A 57 4.53 8.28 -6.76
C GLY A 57 5.69 8.04 -5.80
N THR A 58 5.98 9.02 -4.93
CA THR A 58 7.02 8.90 -3.90
C THR A 58 6.69 7.80 -2.90
N SER A 59 5.43 7.71 -2.45
CA SER A 59 4.98 6.64 -1.57
C SER A 59 5.20 5.26 -2.19
N LEU A 60 4.79 5.06 -3.44
CA LEU A 60 5.01 3.79 -4.15
C LEU A 60 6.49 3.47 -4.30
N ALA A 61 7.33 4.45 -4.61
CA ALA A 61 8.79 4.26 -4.73
C ALA A 61 9.42 3.83 -3.40
N VAL A 62 8.98 4.40 -2.26
CA VAL A 62 9.45 4.02 -0.92
C VAL A 62 8.96 2.63 -0.51
N ILE A 63 7.75 2.24 -0.92
CA ILE A 63 7.19 0.93 -0.61
C ILE A 63 8.02 -0.21 -1.22
N VAL A 64 8.62 -0.03 -2.39
CA VAL A 64 9.39 -1.09 -3.06
C VAL A 64 10.54 -1.64 -2.18
N PRO A 65 11.51 -0.83 -1.71
CA PRO A 65 12.57 -1.35 -0.84
C PRO A 65 12.04 -1.78 0.54
N ALA A 66 11.01 -1.11 1.07
CA ALA A 66 10.41 -1.47 2.34
C ALA A 66 9.72 -2.84 2.29
N SER A 67 8.92 -3.10 1.27
CA SER A 67 8.26 -4.39 1.07
C SER A 67 9.26 -5.52 0.78
N ALA A 68 10.31 -5.26 0.00
CA ALA A 68 11.37 -6.23 -0.26
C ALA A 68 12.09 -6.65 1.03
N SER A 69 12.41 -5.69 1.90
CA SER A 69 13.02 -5.95 3.20
C SER A 69 12.08 -6.74 4.11
N SER A 70 10.82 -6.33 4.22
CA SER A 70 9.81 -7.00 5.03
C SER A 70 9.51 -8.43 4.52
N ALA A 71 9.35 -8.59 3.21
CA ALA A 71 9.13 -9.90 2.58
C ALA A 71 10.27 -10.87 2.85
N ARG A 72 11.52 -10.38 2.78
CA ARG A 72 12.72 -11.18 3.08
C ARG A 72 12.71 -11.69 4.52
N GLU A 73 12.38 -10.82 5.47
CA GLU A 73 12.34 -11.20 6.89
C GLU A 73 11.20 -12.19 7.16
N HIS A 74 10.02 -11.95 6.67
CA HIS A 74 8.89 -12.88 6.79
C HIS A 74 9.14 -14.21 6.09
N HIS A 75 9.86 -14.20 4.97
CA HIS A 75 10.26 -15.43 4.27
C HIS A 75 11.21 -16.29 5.11
N ARG A 76 12.18 -15.66 5.78
CA ARG A 76 13.11 -16.34 6.71
C ARG A 76 12.38 -17.04 7.86
N HIS A 77 11.25 -16.49 8.29
CA HIS A 77 10.41 -17.06 9.34
C HIS A 77 9.33 -18.03 8.81
N GLY A 78 9.37 -18.40 7.53
CA GLY A 78 8.43 -19.35 6.93
C GLY A 78 6.98 -18.82 6.86
N ALA A 79 6.78 -17.50 6.98
CA ALA A 79 5.45 -16.89 7.00
C ALA A 79 4.88 -16.57 5.61
N VAL A 80 5.71 -16.62 4.55
CA VAL A 80 5.29 -16.25 3.19
C VAL A 80 4.71 -17.45 2.44
N ARG A 81 3.47 -17.35 2.00
CA ARG A 81 2.80 -18.30 1.10
C ARG A 81 3.16 -17.99 -0.35
N GLY A 82 4.25 -18.57 -0.83
CA GLY A 82 4.77 -18.37 -2.19
C GLY A 82 3.81 -18.80 -3.31
N ASP A 83 2.92 -19.75 -3.04
CA ASP A 83 1.85 -20.17 -3.94
C ASP A 83 0.87 -19.03 -4.22
N ILE A 84 0.45 -18.31 -3.19
CA ILE A 84 -0.45 -17.15 -3.30
C ILE A 84 0.28 -16.00 -4.01
N VAL A 85 1.50 -15.65 -3.57
CA VAL A 85 2.30 -14.57 -4.17
C VAL A 85 2.43 -14.77 -5.68
N ARG A 86 2.85 -15.95 -6.13
CA ARG A 86 3.01 -16.26 -7.56
C ARG A 86 1.70 -16.18 -8.34
N ALA A 87 0.58 -16.48 -7.71
CA ALA A 87 -0.72 -16.44 -8.37
C ALA A 87 -1.27 -15.02 -8.49
N VAL A 88 -1.04 -14.13 -7.51
CA VAL A 88 -1.56 -12.76 -7.53
C VAL A 88 -0.60 -11.78 -8.22
N ALA A 89 0.71 -12.05 -8.23
CA ALA A 89 1.74 -11.14 -8.74
C ALA A 89 1.50 -10.65 -10.18
N PRO A 90 1.11 -11.50 -11.16
CA PRO A 90 0.84 -11.03 -12.53
C PRO A 90 -0.28 -9.99 -12.58
N GLY A 91 -1.37 -10.24 -11.82
CA GLY A 91 -2.50 -9.32 -11.74
C GLY A 91 -2.08 -7.98 -11.12
N ILE A 92 -1.30 -8.03 -10.03
CA ILE A 92 -0.81 -6.82 -9.36
C ILE A 92 0.09 -6.01 -10.28
N ALA A 93 1.05 -6.65 -10.95
CA ALA A 93 1.98 -5.97 -11.81
C ALA A 93 1.27 -5.27 -12.99
N LEU A 94 0.39 -5.99 -13.69
CA LEU A 94 -0.34 -5.45 -14.82
C LEU A 94 -1.27 -4.31 -14.41
N ALA A 95 -2.09 -4.52 -13.39
CA ALA A 95 -3.05 -3.51 -12.95
C ALA A 95 -2.39 -2.34 -12.23
N GLY A 96 -1.30 -2.56 -11.49
CA GLY A 96 -0.52 -1.49 -10.87
C GLY A 96 0.14 -0.57 -11.92
N LEU A 97 0.73 -1.13 -12.97
CA LEU A 97 1.28 -0.35 -14.08
C LEU A 97 0.18 0.43 -14.82
N ALA A 98 -0.97 -0.22 -15.08
CA ALA A 98 -2.12 0.44 -15.70
C ALA A 98 -2.67 1.57 -14.80
N ALA A 99 -2.76 1.35 -13.50
CA ALA A 99 -3.19 2.37 -12.54
C ALA A 99 -2.24 3.58 -12.52
N GLY A 100 -0.92 3.37 -12.59
CA GLY A 100 0.06 4.44 -12.72
C GLY A 100 -0.10 5.26 -14.01
N ALA A 101 -0.41 4.58 -15.12
CA ALA A 101 -0.70 5.25 -16.39
C ALA A 101 -2.01 6.05 -16.33
N ILE A 102 -3.05 5.46 -15.73
CA ILE A 102 -4.37 6.10 -15.54
C ILE A 102 -4.25 7.32 -14.62
N ALA A 103 -3.47 7.21 -13.54
CA ALA A 103 -3.28 8.31 -12.57
C ALA A 103 -2.75 9.59 -13.22
N ARG A 104 -1.97 9.48 -14.31
CA ARG A 104 -1.44 10.64 -15.05
C ARG A 104 -2.52 11.50 -15.73
N VAL A 105 -3.59 10.87 -16.17
CA VAL A 105 -4.70 11.53 -16.88
C VAL A 105 -5.92 11.76 -15.97
N THR A 106 -5.85 11.28 -14.74
CA THR A 106 -6.93 11.37 -13.76
C THR A 106 -6.89 12.74 -13.06
N PRO A 107 -8.01 13.45 -12.94
CA PRO A 107 -8.07 14.71 -12.20
C PRO A 107 -7.59 14.52 -10.75
N VAL A 108 -6.76 15.46 -10.26
CA VAL A 108 -6.21 15.44 -8.89
C VAL A 108 -7.30 15.35 -7.83
N ALA A 109 -8.43 16.02 -8.05
CA ALA A 109 -9.59 15.95 -7.16
C ALA A 109 -10.11 14.50 -7.00
N PHE A 110 -10.20 13.75 -8.10
CA PHE A 110 -10.61 12.35 -8.05
C PHE A 110 -9.62 11.49 -7.23
N LEU A 111 -8.32 11.62 -7.47
CA LEU A 111 -7.29 10.89 -6.72
C LEU A 111 -7.38 11.19 -5.22
N LYS A 112 -7.59 12.46 -4.86
CA LYS A 112 -7.73 12.90 -3.48
C LYS A 112 -8.96 12.28 -2.82
N TYR A 113 -10.13 12.35 -3.44
CA TYR A 113 -11.36 11.80 -2.89
C TYR A 113 -11.32 10.26 -2.86
N PHE A 114 -10.73 9.64 -3.86
CA PHE A 114 -10.54 8.19 -3.90
C PHE A 114 -9.63 7.71 -2.75
N PHE A 115 -8.53 8.42 -2.51
CA PHE A 115 -7.65 8.16 -1.36
C PHE A 115 -8.40 8.32 -0.04
N LEU A 116 -9.15 9.40 0.15
CA LEU A 116 -9.91 9.64 1.37
C LEU A 116 -10.97 8.56 1.60
N ALA A 117 -11.71 8.18 0.57
CA ALA A 117 -12.70 7.11 0.65
C ALA A 117 -12.06 5.76 1.02
N PHE A 118 -10.89 5.47 0.45
CA PHE A 118 -10.14 4.26 0.77
C PHE A 118 -9.68 4.24 2.24
N VAL A 119 -9.09 5.34 2.73
CA VAL A 119 -8.64 5.44 4.12
C VAL A 119 -9.83 5.31 5.08
N PHE A 120 -10.95 5.97 4.76
CA PHE A 120 -12.18 5.86 5.55
C PHE A 120 -12.71 4.41 5.59
N TYR A 121 -12.73 3.73 4.43
CA TYR A 121 -13.12 2.33 4.34
C TYR A 121 -12.25 1.43 5.22
N VAL A 122 -10.92 1.57 5.13
CA VAL A 122 -9.97 0.76 5.92
C VAL A 122 -10.12 1.06 7.41
N THR A 123 -10.29 2.33 7.78
CA THR A 123 -10.51 2.73 9.18
C THR A 123 -11.80 2.13 9.72
N ALA A 124 -12.89 2.20 8.96
CA ALA A 124 -14.16 1.58 9.33
C ALA A 124 -14.02 0.06 9.48
N GLN A 125 -13.31 -0.60 8.57
CA GLN A 125 -13.06 -2.03 8.64
C GLN A 125 -12.30 -2.44 9.92
N ILE A 126 -11.32 -1.64 10.34
CA ILE A 126 -10.56 -1.89 11.57
C ILE A 126 -11.44 -1.66 12.80
N LEU A 127 -12.20 -0.55 12.85
CA LEU A 127 -13.04 -0.17 13.97
C LEU A 127 -14.19 -1.15 14.21
N PHE A 128 -14.86 -1.56 13.15
CA PHE A 128 -16.01 -2.47 13.24
C PHE A 128 -15.61 -3.95 13.33
N GLY A 129 -14.29 -4.24 13.32
CA GLY A 129 -13.75 -5.57 13.55
C GLY A 129 -14.37 -6.63 12.65
N LEU A 130 -14.53 -6.33 11.36
CA LEU A 130 -15.13 -7.23 10.38
C LEU A 130 -14.26 -8.50 10.24
N LYS A 131 -14.29 -9.30 11.30
CA LYS A 131 -13.65 -10.63 11.31
C LYS A 131 -14.49 -11.54 10.43
N THR A 132 -14.01 -11.77 9.25
CA THR A 132 -14.63 -12.78 8.39
C THR A 132 -14.04 -14.14 8.77
N THR A 133 -14.72 -14.82 9.66
CA THR A 133 -14.43 -16.19 10.11
C THR A 133 -15.11 -17.22 9.21
N ARG A 134 -14.96 -17.15 7.92
CA ARG A 134 -15.46 -18.18 7.01
C ARG A 134 -14.28 -18.86 6.34
N GLU A 135 -14.05 -20.10 6.70
CA GLU A 135 -13.18 -21.03 5.98
C GLU A 135 -13.81 -21.33 4.61
N ARG A 136 -13.49 -20.52 3.62
CA ARG A 136 -13.85 -20.79 2.23
C ARG A 136 -12.63 -21.32 1.50
N PRO A 137 -12.81 -22.26 0.55
CA PRO A 137 -11.72 -22.70 -0.29
C PRO A 137 -11.17 -21.51 -1.08
N MET A 138 -9.84 -21.42 -1.14
CA MET A 138 -9.13 -20.35 -1.88
C MET A 138 -9.56 -20.36 -3.35
N PRO A 139 -9.76 -19.20 -3.99
CA PRO A 139 -10.07 -19.13 -5.41
C PRO A 139 -9.00 -19.82 -6.26
N GLY A 140 -9.40 -20.40 -7.39
CA GLY A 140 -8.45 -20.93 -8.35
C GLY A 140 -7.50 -19.85 -8.90
N ARG A 141 -6.47 -20.25 -9.64
CA ARG A 141 -5.43 -19.35 -10.16
C ARG A 141 -5.98 -18.13 -10.90
N ALA A 142 -6.99 -18.30 -11.76
CA ALA A 142 -7.62 -17.20 -12.46
C ALA A 142 -8.28 -16.19 -11.50
N GLY A 143 -8.96 -16.68 -10.46
CA GLY A 143 -9.54 -15.83 -9.41
C GLY A 143 -8.48 -15.06 -8.64
N LEU A 144 -7.34 -15.70 -8.31
CA LEU A 144 -6.22 -15.04 -7.64
C LEU A 144 -5.56 -13.96 -8.51
N VAL A 145 -5.44 -14.18 -9.82
CA VAL A 145 -4.98 -13.13 -10.75
C VAL A 145 -5.94 -11.94 -10.76
N GLY A 146 -7.25 -12.20 -10.79
CA GLY A 146 -8.28 -11.15 -10.71
C GLY A 146 -8.21 -10.36 -9.41
N VAL A 147 -8.03 -11.03 -8.28
CA VAL A 147 -7.79 -10.38 -6.98
C VAL A 147 -6.50 -9.57 -6.99
N GLY A 148 -5.43 -10.13 -7.56
CA GLY A 148 -4.19 -9.40 -7.77
C GLY A 148 -4.40 -8.12 -8.58
N ALA A 149 -5.20 -8.17 -9.64
CA ALA A 149 -5.53 -6.99 -10.44
C ALA A 149 -6.30 -5.94 -9.64
N LEU A 150 -7.26 -6.33 -8.81
CA LEU A 150 -7.96 -5.42 -7.91
C LEU A 150 -7.00 -4.77 -6.89
N ILE A 151 -6.14 -5.58 -6.26
CA ILE A 151 -5.14 -5.08 -5.30
C ILE A 151 -4.20 -4.10 -5.99
N GLY A 152 -3.61 -4.48 -7.12
CA GLY A 152 -2.66 -3.65 -7.87
C GLY A 152 -3.28 -2.35 -8.38
N GLY A 153 -4.50 -2.43 -8.92
CA GLY A 153 -5.23 -1.26 -9.44
C GLY A 153 -5.55 -0.25 -8.34
N ILE A 154 -6.13 -0.71 -7.23
CA ILE A 154 -6.46 0.16 -6.10
C ILE A 154 -5.17 0.71 -5.46
N SER A 155 -4.18 -0.15 -5.19
CA SER A 155 -2.90 0.26 -4.59
C SER A 155 -2.17 1.29 -5.45
N GLY A 156 -2.18 1.12 -6.78
CA GLY A 156 -1.54 2.04 -7.71
C GLY A 156 -2.20 3.42 -7.74
N LEU A 157 -3.53 3.49 -7.63
CA LEU A 157 -4.27 4.76 -7.58
C LEU A 157 -4.22 5.45 -6.22
N VAL A 158 -4.12 4.68 -5.14
CA VAL A 158 -4.10 5.19 -3.75
C VAL A 158 -2.67 5.50 -3.28
N GLY A 159 -1.64 4.94 -3.92
CA GLY A 159 -0.26 5.08 -3.46
C GLY A 159 0.04 4.30 -2.17
N VAL A 160 -0.76 3.28 -1.87
CA VAL A 160 -0.65 2.47 -0.66
C VAL A 160 -0.24 1.06 -1.05
N GLY A 161 0.70 0.45 -0.32
CA GLY A 161 1.09 -0.94 -0.56
C GLY A 161 -0.08 -1.90 -0.47
N GLY A 162 -0.01 -2.99 -1.23
CA GLY A 162 -1.07 -3.99 -1.33
C GLY A 162 -1.51 -4.63 0.00
N ALA A 163 -0.72 -4.50 1.06
CA ALA A 163 -0.96 -5.12 2.36
C ALA A 163 -2.33 -4.77 2.96
N MET A 164 -2.76 -3.52 2.85
CA MET A 164 -4.05 -3.08 3.40
C MET A 164 -5.27 -3.76 2.76
N ILE A 165 -5.14 -4.16 1.51
CA ILE A 165 -6.22 -4.83 0.76
C ILE A 165 -6.05 -6.35 0.85
N SER A 166 -4.82 -6.84 0.74
CA SER A 166 -4.53 -8.27 0.73
C SER A 166 -4.72 -8.94 2.10
N LEU A 167 -4.48 -8.23 3.21
CA LEU A 167 -4.71 -8.75 4.56
C LEU A 167 -6.17 -9.15 4.80
N PRO A 168 -7.17 -8.26 4.64
CA PRO A 168 -8.56 -8.64 4.81
C PRO A 168 -9.01 -9.69 3.80
N PHE A 169 -8.49 -9.64 2.57
CA PHE A 169 -8.75 -10.69 1.59
C PHE A 169 -8.27 -12.05 2.10
N MET A 170 -7.01 -12.17 2.51
CA MET A 170 -6.46 -13.44 3.01
C MET A 170 -7.16 -13.93 4.28
N ALA A 171 -7.54 -13.01 5.18
CA ALA A 171 -8.33 -13.33 6.37
C ALA A 171 -9.71 -13.89 6.01
N PHE A 172 -10.35 -13.35 4.95
CA PHE A 172 -11.63 -13.84 4.45
C PHE A 172 -11.57 -15.30 3.95
N TRP A 173 -10.42 -15.73 3.46
CA TRP A 173 -10.17 -17.08 2.96
C TRP A 173 -9.49 -17.99 3.99
N GLY A 174 -9.49 -17.62 5.27
CA GLY A 174 -9.00 -18.45 6.37
C GLY A 174 -7.47 -18.62 6.40
N VAL A 175 -6.71 -17.75 5.73
CA VAL A 175 -5.24 -17.79 5.84
C VAL A 175 -4.84 -17.36 7.25
N PRO A 176 -4.00 -18.15 7.98
CA PRO A 176 -3.54 -17.77 9.31
C PRO A 176 -2.92 -16.37 9.32
N PHE A 177 -3.26 -15.56 10.32
CA PHE A 177 -2.90 -14.14 10.39
C PHE A 177 -1.41 -13.88 10.19
N ARG A 178 -0.54 -14.71 10.79
CA ARG A 178 0.92 -14.64 10.61
C ARG A 178 1.33 -14.82 9.15
N SER A 179 0.74 -15.81 8.46
CA SER A 179 1.00 -16.06 7.04
C SER A 179 0.37 -14.99 6.15
N ALA A 180 -0.77 -14.42 6.54
CA ALA A 180 -1.40 -13.32 5.82
C ALA A 180 -0.51 -12.08 5.85
N ILE A 181 0.07 -11.70 7.00
CA ILE A 181 1.01 -10.58 7.12
C ILE A 181 2.26 -10.83 6.25
N GLY A 182 2.91 -11.99 6.41
CA GLY A 182 4.12 -12.29 5.65
C GLY A 182 3.89 -12.34 4.14
N THR A 183 2.75 -12.89 3.72
CA THR A 183 2.38 -12.96 2.30
C THR A 183 2.03 -11.57 1.75
N SER A 184 1.31 -10.74 2.52
CA SER A 184 0.97 -9.38 2.11
C SER A 184 2.18 -8.46 1.98
N ALA A 185 3.23 -8.70 2.77
CA ALA A 185 4.49 -7.97 2.65
C ALA A 185 5.27 -8.33 1.36
N ALA A 186 5.00 -9.52 0.80
CA ALA A 186 5.62 -10.00 -0.44
C ALA A 186 4.79 -9.68 -1.71
N ILE A 187 3.63 -9.08 -1.53
CA ILE A 187 2.68 -8.63 -2.56
C ILE A 187 2.76 -7.10 -2.72
#